data_81712be00e4edf2bca538d11f4a29f60
#
_entry.id   81712be00e4edf2bca538d11f4a29f60
#
_cell.length_a   1.000
_cell.length_b   1.000
_cell.length_c   1.000
_cell.angle_alpha   90.00
_cell.angle_beta   90.00
_cell.angle_gamma   90.00
#
_symmetry.space_group_name_H-M   'P 1'
#
loop_
_entity.id
_entity.type
_entity.pdbx_description
1 polymer ?
#
loop_
_entity_poly.entity_id
_entity_poly.type
_entity_poly.pdbx_seq_one_letter_code
_entity_poly.pdbx_strand_id
1 'polypeptide(L)'
;MKFKLIGAGVAALSLLATSFSAQAADIPRPIYKAGPRPVVAYYNWTGFYAGIYGGYGWGTSDWSAVPTASNKPKGALFGGTLGYNYQVGSVVWGLEGDLGWSGVKGSATCGGVFTCETSNPWLGTIRGRIGYAFDRWLPYITAGGAYGNIKATTSLAGLSASTSKDKFGWTAGAGLEYAFLGNWSAKLEYLYVDLGSFDTGPAPIVNNVSFKENIVRAGLNYKFSGPLFTRF
;
A
#
# COMPACT_ATOMS: atom_id res chain seq x y z
N MET A 1 68.95 -58.82 3.13
CA MET A 1 69.82 -59.75 2.34
C MET A 1 70.09 -59.09 0.99
N LYS A 2 71.38 -58.81 0.74
CA LYS A 2 72.12 -58.83 -0.52
C LYS A 2 71.63 -57.99 -1.69
N PHE A 3 72.27 -56.82 -1.96
CA PHE A 3 73.36 -56.65 -2.96
C PHE A 3 72.94 -56.99 -4.41
N LYS A 4 73.04 -56.05 -5.37
CA LYS A 4 74.25 -55.66 -6.07
C LYS A 4 74.07 -54.43 -6.98
N LEU A 5 75.07 -53.59 -6.96
CA LEU A 5 75.48 -52.63 -8.00
C LEU A 5 75.84 -53.31 -9.33
N ILE A 6 75.87 -52.54 -10.40
CA ILE A 6 76.81 -52.44 -11.53
C ILE A 6 76.05 -51.70 -12.64
N GLY A 7 76.50 -50.73 -13.34
CA GLY A 7 77.76 -50.07 -13.59
C GLY A 7 77.61 -49.20 -14.83
N ALA A 8 78.37 -48.20 -14.81
CA ALA A 8 78.77 -47.19 -15.77
C ALA A 8 78.49 -47.40 -17.28
N GLY A 9 78.11 -46.27 -17.94
CA GLY A 9 78.21 -46.13 -19.40
C GLY A 9 78.10 -44.66 -19.78
N VAL A 10 79.23 -43.98 -19.86
CA VAL A 10 79.43 -42.63 -20.38
C VAL A 10 79.22 -42.62 -21.88
N ALA A 11 78.31 -41.80 -22.39
CA ALA A 11 78.37 -41.38 -23.79
C ALA A 11 77.96 -39.93 -23.88
N ALA A 12 78.93 -39.06 -23.96
CA ALA A 12 78.71 -37.61 -24.26
C ALA A 12 78.30 -37.53 -25.76
N LEU A 13 77.12 -37.02 -25.99
CA LEU A 13 76.68 -36.52 -27.29
C LEU A 13 76.25 -35.08 -27.16
N SER A 14 77.14 -34.17 -27.53
CA SER A 14 76.90 -32.74 -27.63
C SER A 14 75.93 -32.46 -28.78
N LEU A 15 74.67 -32.24 -28.48
CA LEU A 15 73.74 -31.68 -29.44
C LEU A 15 73.67 -30.16 -29.20
N LEU A 16 74.12 -29.42 -30.19
CA LEU A 16 73.96 -27.99 -30.35
C LEU A 16 72.45 -27.74 -30.42
N ALA A 17 71.88 -27.28 -29.33
CA ALA A 17 70.56 -26.74 -29.30
C ALA A 17 70.54 -25.28 -29.88
N THR A 18 70.20 -25.15 -31.13
CA THR A 18 69.85 -23.87 -31.72
C THR A 18 68.54 -23.39 -31.07
N SER A 19 68.66 -22.39 -30.19
CA SER A 19 67.53 -21.69 -29.60
C SER A 19 66.81 -20.91 -30.68
N PHE A 20 65.73 -21.46 -31.23
CA PHE A 20 64.75 -20.66 -31.94
C PHE A 20 64.02 -19.81 -30.92
N SER A 21 64.33 -18.51 -30.86
CA SER A 21 63.51 -17.55 -30.19
C SER A 21 62.19 -17.44 -30.96
N ALA A 22 61.18 -18.12 -30.49
CA ALA A 22 59.83 -17.92 -30.95
C ALA A 22 59.39 -16.50 -30.47
N GLN A 23 59.53 -15.51 -31.36
CA GLN A 23 58.85 -14.24 -31.19
C GLN A 23 57.37 -14.52 -31.31
N ALA A 24 56.72 -14.68 -30.15
CA ALA A 24 55.28 -14.64 -30.07
C ALA A 24 54.89 -13.20 -30.50
N ALA A 25 54.43 -13.08 -31.74
CA ALA A 25 53.79 -11.83 -32.17
C ALA A 25 52.66 -11.51 -31.19
N ASP A 26 52.86 -10.46 -30.43
CA ASP A 26 51.86 -9.94 -29.52
C ASP A 26 50.69 -9.38 -30.39
N ILE A 27 49.76 -10.26 -30.74
CA ILE A 27 48.55 -9.88 -31.46
C ILE A 27 47.75 -9.03 -30.46
N PRO A 28 47.57 -7.71 -30.69
CA PRO A 28 46.79 -6.89 -29.80
C PRO A 28 45.40 -7.51 -29.69
N ARG A 29 45.10 -8.05 -28.52
CA ARG A 29 43.75 -8.58 -28.26
C ARG A 29 42.79 -7.42 -28.44
N PRO A 30 41.77 -7.56 -29.30
CA PRO A 30 40.77 -6.54 -29.42
C PRO A 30 40.16 -6.30 -28.05
N ILE A 31 40.31 -5.07 -27.52
CA ILE A 31 39.65 -4.65 -26.29
C ILE A 31 38.15 -4.63 -26.61
N TYR A 32 37.49 -5.74 -26.34
CA TYR A 32 36.03 -5.74 -26.30
C TYR A 32 35.65 -4.78 -25.17
N LYS A 33 35.31 -3.54 -25.54
CA LYS A 33 34.53 -2.69 -24.62
C LYS A 33 33.31 -3.52 -24.26
N ALA A 34 33.27 -4.01 -23.01
CA ALA A 34 32.07 -4.63 -22.48
C ALA A 34 30.92 -3.68 -22.76
N GLY A 35 29.93 -4.14 -23.51
CA GLY A 35 28.74 -3.33 -23.79
C GLY A 35 28.18 -2.82 -22.45
N PRO A 36 27.59 -1.63 -22.43
CA PRO A 36 27.00 -1.09 -21.22
C PRO A 36 26.09 -2.18 -20.63
N ARG A 37 26.34 -2.54 -19.38
CA ARG A 37 25.48 -3.49 -18.66
C ARG A 37 24.06 -2.97 -18.78
N PRO A 38 23.07 -3.81 -19.14
CA PRO A 38 21.69 -3.37 -19.17
C PRO A 38 21.36 -2.81 -17.77
N VAL A 39 21.12 -1.51 -17.72
CA VAL A 39 20.65 -0.87 -16.49
C VAL A 39 19.24 -1.38 -16.30
N VAL A 40 19.04 -2.27 -15.36
CA VAL A 40 17.69 -2.68 -14.95
C VAL A 40 17.06 -1.41 -14.39
N ALA A 41 16.21 -0.79 -15.17
CA ALA A 41 15.50 0.40 -14.76
C ALA A 41 14.45 -0.01 -13.73
N TYR A 42 14.82 0.01 -12.45
CA TYR A 42 13.86 -0.16 -11.36
C TYR A 42 12.79 0.93 -11.43
N TYR A 43 11.53 0.53 -11.24
CA TYR A 43 10.46 1.51 -11.19
C TYR A 43 10.66 2.47 -10.02
N ASN A 44 10.69 3.75 -10.30
CA ASN A 44 10.82 4.80 -9.28
C ASN A 44 9.44 5.23 -8.81
N TRP A 45 9.16 5.01 -7.54
CA TRP A 45 7.88 5.35 -6.89
C TRP A 45 7.80 6.82 -6.46
N THR A 46 8.91 7.57 -6.48
CA THR A 46 8.93 8.98 -6.06
C THR A 46 8.09 9.85 -6.98
N GLY A 47 7.25 10.69 -6.38
CA GLY A 47 6.46 11.68 -7.08
C GLY A 47 5.05 11.84 -6.53
N PHE A 48 4.38 12.88 -7.01
CA PHE A 48 2.96 13.09 -6.78
C PHE A 48 2.13 12.10 -7.58
N TYR A 49 1.03 11.68 -7.04
CA TYR A 49 0.06 10.86 -7.75
C TYR A 49 -1.36 11.26 -7.39
N ALA A 50 -2.27 11.03 -8.31
CA ALA A 50 -3.71 11.13 -8.11
C ALA A 50 -4.36 9.83 -8.60
N GLY A 51 -5.46 9.46 -7.99
CA GLY A 51 -6.15 8.23 -8.35
C GLY A 51 -7.62 8.23 -7.99
N ILE A 52 -8.27 7.17 -8.40
CA ILE A 52 -9.65 6.86 -8.05
C ILE A 52 -9.70 5.47 -7.42
N TYR A 53 -10.67 5.26 -6.56
CA TYR A 53 -10.89 3.96 -5.95
C TYR A 53 -12.37 3.63 -5.83
N GLY A 54 -12.66 2.32 -5.81
CA GLY A 54 -13.95 1.76 -5.46
C GLY A 54 -13.77 0.59 -4.52
N GLY A 55 -14.75 0.35 -3.66
CA GLY A 55 -14.61 -0.70 -2.66
C GLY A 55 -15.92 -1.03 -1.96
N TYR A 56 -15.78 -1.83 -0.92
CA TYR A 56 -16.87 -2.27 -0.08
C TYR A 56 -16.48 -2.19 1.38
N GLY A 57 -17.34 -1.55 2.18
CA GLY A 57 -17.19 -1.42 3.62
C GLY A 57 -18.21 -2.28 4.35
N TRP A 58 -17.80 -2.84 5.49
CA TRP A 58 -18.66 -3.50 6.44
C TRP A 58 -18.19 -3.19 7.86
N GLY A 59 -19.12 -3.00 8.76
CA GLY A 59 -18.79 -2.58 10.11
C GLY A 59 -19.73 -3.10 11.17
N THR A 60 -19.48 -2.66 12.38
CA THR A 60 -20.34 -2.87 13.53
C THR A 60 -20.63 -1.51 14.16
N SER A 61 -21.89 -1.28 14.42
CA SER A 61 -22.36 -0.11 15.17
C SER A 61 -23.05 -0.62 16.44
N ASP A 62 -22.40 -0.45 17.57
CA ASP A 62 -22.92 -0.89 18.87
C ASP A 62 -23.59 0.28 19.57
N TRP A 63 -24.86 0.11 19.88
CA TRP A 63 -25.69 1.08 20.54
C TRP A 63 -25.85 0.68 22.01
N SER A 64 -25.27 1.44 22.92
CA SER A 64 -25.48 1.25 24.36
C SER A 64 -26.81 1.88 24.77
N ALA A 65 -27.90 1.26 24.33
CA ALA A 65 -29.25 1.63 24.71
C ALA A 65 -29.84 0.51 25.56
N VAL A 66 -30.94 0.79 26.25
CA VAL A 66 -31.73 -0.25 26.94
C VAL A 66 -33.02 -0.45 26.14
N PRO A 67 -33.18 -1.60 25.43
CA PRO A 67 -32.23 -2.73 25.27
C PRO A 67 -31.11 -2.44 24.27
N THR A 68 -29.95 -3.05 24.46
CA THR A 68 -28.78 -2.97 23.55
C THR A 68 -29.14 -3.48 22.15
N ALA A 69 -28.82 -2.68 21.12
CA ALA A 69 -28.98 -3.07 19.73
C ALA A 69 -27.63 -3.03 19.03
N SER A 70 -27.34 -4.04 18.22
CA SER A 70 -26.17 -4.07 17.35
C SER A 70 -26.62 -4.07 15.90
N ASN A 71 -25.98 -3.26 15.10
CA ASN A 71 -26.25 -3.11 13.68
C ASN A 71 -24.98 -3.39 12.87
N LYS A 72 -25.14 -4.01 11.70
CA LYS A 72 -24.05 -4.32 10.77
C LYS A 72 -24.17 -3.48 9.50
N PRO A 73 -23.73 -2.21 9.54
CA PRO A 73 -23.71 -1.36 8.35
C PRO A 73 -22.78 -1.96 7.28
N LYS A 74 -23.21 -1.89 6.04
CA LYS A 74 -22.42 -2.33 4.89
C LYS A 74 -22.82 -1.58 3.64
N GLY A 75 -21.89 -1.41 2.71
CA GLY A 75 -22.18 -0.73 1.45
C GLY A 75 -20.96 -0.53 0.57
N ALA A 76 -21.23 -0.14 -0.67
CA ALA A 76 -20.20 0.25 -1.61
C ALA A 76 -19.67 1.66 -1.29
N LEU A 77 -18.43 1.92 -1.64
CA LEU A 77 -17.78 3.23 -1.53
C LEU A 77 -16.95 3.52 -2.78
N PHE A 78 -16.83 4.78 -3.14
CA PHE A 78 -15.95 5.23 -4.22
C PHE A 78 -15.46 6.64 -3.95
N GLY A 79 -14.27 6.97 -4.48
CA GLY A 79 -13.67 8.27 -4.24
C GLY A 79 -12.40 8.50 -5.01
N GLY A 80 -11.76 9.62 -4.66
CA GLY A 80 -10.46 10.04 -5.17
C GLY A 80 -9.38 10.00 -4.11
N THR A 81 -8.16 9.84 -4.56
CA THR A 81 -6.95 9.87 -3.72
C THR A 81 -5.92 10.81 -4.33
N LEU A 82 -5.18 11.48 -3.46
CA LEU A 82 -4.02 12.30 -3.80
C LEU A 82 -2.89 11.93 -2.84
N GLY A 83 -1.67 11.85 -3.35
CA GLY A 83 -0.55 11.55 -2.48
C GLY A 83 0.79 11.91 -3.07
N TYR A 84 1.81 11.77 -2.23
CA TYR A 84 3.21 11.93 -2.60
C TYR A 84 4.01 10.78 -2.00
N ASN A 85 4.85 10.17 -2.82
CA ASN A 85 5.80 9.15 -2.40
C ASN A 85 7.22 9.68 -2.51
N TYR A 86 8.06 9.25 -1.57
CA TYR A 86 9.49 9.49 -1.57
C TYR A 86 10.22 8.17 -1.35
N GLN A 87 10.99 7.74 -2.35
CA GLN A 87 11.71 6.47 -2.35
C GLN A 87 13.18 6.68 -2.01
N VAL A 88 13.68 5.93 -1.03
CA VAL A 88 15.09 5.83 -0.66
C VAL A 88 15.52 4.38 -0.72
N GLY A 89 16.32 4.03 -1.71
CA GLY A 89 16.64 2.64 -1.98
C GLY A 89 15.40 1.82 -2.32
N SER A 90 15.12 0.79 -1.54
CA SER A 90 13.91 -0.02 -1.68
C SER A 90 12.76 0.41 -0.77
N VAL A 91 12.97 1.40 0.11
CA VAL A 91 11.93 1.86 1.03
C VAL A 91 11.22 3.06 0.44
N VAL A 92 9.90 3.03 0.48
CA VAL A 92 9.01 4.10 0.00
C VAL A 92 8.23 4.65 1.18
N TRP A 93 8.39 5.95 1.42
CA TRP A 93 7.61 6.73 2.35
C TRP A 93 6.56 7.52 1.58
N GLY A 94 5.36 7.62 2.09
CA GLY A 94 4.31 8.39 1.43
C GLY A 94 3.36 9.06 2.39
N LEU A 95 2.74 10.11 1.89
CA LEU A 95 1.57 10.75 2.50
C LEU A 95 0.43 10.67 1.49
N GLU A 96 -0.72 10.19 1.95
CA GLU A 96 -1.91 10.01 1.11
C GLU A 96 -3.13 10.63 1.79
N GLY A 97 -3.88 11.43 1.04
CA GLY A 97 -5.20 11.91 1.41
C GLY A 97 -6.24 11.33 0.47
N ASP A 98 -7.37 10.92 0.99
CA ASP A 98 -8.49 10.47 0.20
C ASP A 98 -9.82 11.03 0.70
N LEU A 99 -10.74 11.18 -0.24
CA LEU A 99 -12.11 11.60 0.01
C LEU A 99 -13.03 10.80 -0.88
N GLY A 100 -14.08 10.25 -0.32
CA GLY A 100 -15.02 9.45 -1.06
C GLY A 100 -16.42 9.47 -0.51
N TRP A 101 -17.36 9.20 -1.42
CA TRP A 101 -18.72 8.89 -1.06
C TRP A 101 -18.81 7.46 -0.52
N SER A 102 -19.59 7.29 0.54
CA SER A 102 -19.85 6.00 1.16
C SER A 102 -21.35 5.74 1.20
N GLY A 103 -21.77 4.62 0.65
CA GLY A 103 -23.13 4.11 0.73
C GLY A 103 -23.34 3.14 1.88
N VAL A 104 -22.45 3.15 2.87
CA VAL A 104 -22.53 2.27 4.04
C VAL A 104 -23.73 2.68 4.90
N LYS A 105 -24.72 1.78 4.96
CA LYS A 105 -25.96 1.95 5.69
C LYS A 105 -26.27 0.69 6.48
N GLY A 106 -26.88 0.89 7.63
CA GLY A 106 -27.39 -0.19 8.44
C GLY A 106 -28.65 0.24 9.18
N SER A 107 -29.64 -0.64 9.21
CA SER A 107 -30.87 -0.44 9.97
C SER A 107 -31.07 -1.54 10.98
N ALA A 108 -31.56 -1.20 12.16
CA ALA A 108 -31.99 -2.13 13.21
C ALA A 108 -33.24 -1.64 13.90
N THR A 109 -34.01 -2.58 14.46
CA THR A 109 -35.15 -2.25 15.31
C THR A 109 -34.63 -1.95 16.72
N CYS A 110 -34.88 -0.75 17.21
CA CYS A 110 -34.51 -0.28 18.54
C CYS A 110 -35.76 -0.23 19.42
N GLY A 111 -35.68 -0.76 20.64
CA GLY A 111 -36.80 -0.70 21.57
C GLY A 111 -38.11 -1.37 21.13
N GLY A 112 -38.06 -2.29 20.17
CA GLY A 112 -39.20 -3.08 19.70
C GLY A 112 -40.17 -2.35 18.76
N VAL A 113 -40.10 -1.02 18.63
CA VAL A 113 -41.08 -0.20 17.88
C VAL A 113 -40.40 0.84 16.97
N PHE A 114 -39.16 1.21 17.26
CA PHE A 114 -38.41 2.23 16.52
C PHE A 114 -37.51 1.59 15.49
N THR A 115 -37.40 2.19 14.30
CA THR A 115 -36.36 1.86 13.34
C THR A 115 -35.19 2.84 13.50
N CYS A 116 -34.02 2.32 13.83
CA CYS A 116 -32.77 3.09 13.92
C CYS A 116 -31.94 2.83 12.68
N GLU A 117 -31.63 3.86 11.92
CA GLU A 117 -30.79 3.80 10.73
C GLU A 117 -29.50 4.61 10.99
N THR A 118 -28.37 3.99 10.67
CA THR A 118 -27.06 4.66 10.68
C THR A 118 -26.54 4.69 9.26
N SER A 119 -26.12 5.86 8.79
CA SER A 119 -25.48 6.02 7.48
C SER A 119 -24.26 6.91 7.59
N ASN A 120 -23.21 6.55 6.83
CA ASN A 120 -22.02 7.36 6.64
C ASN A 120 -21.95 7.79 5.16
N PRO A 121 -22.41 8.99 4.81
CA PRO A 121 -22.50 9.40 3.40
C PRO A 121 -21.15 9.73 2.76
N TRP A 122 -20.13 10.07 3.54
CA TRP A 122 -18.79 10.34 3.02
C TRP A 122 -17.72 10.11 4.10
N LEU A 123 -16.55 9.69 3.63
CA LEU A 123 -15.39 9.40 4.44
C LEU A 123 -14.17 10.05 3.81
N GLY A 124 -13.39 10.76 4.60
CA GLY A 124 -12.08 11.28 4.24
C GLY A 124 -11.00 10.74 5.15
N THR A 125 -9.79 10.52 4.63
CA THR A 125 -8.65 10.11 5.44
C THR A 125 -7.40 10.88 5.06
N ILE A 126 -6.48 11.07 6.03
CA ILE A 126 -5.12 11.54 5.81
C ILE A 126 -4.20 10.54 6.51
N ARG A 127 -3.31 9.92 5.73
CA ARG A 127 -2.52 8.77 6.17
C ARG A 127 -1.07 8.86 5.75
N GLY A 128 -0.16 8.47 6.65
CA GLY A 128 1.20 8.10 6.31
C GLY A 128 1.23 6.67 5.78
N ARG A 129 2.09 6.38 4.82
CA ARG A 129 2.35 5.02 4.32
C ARG A 129 3.83 4.72 4.26
N ILE A 130 4.19 3.49 4.55
CA ILE A 130 5.54 2.96 4.37
C ILE A 130 5.46 1.63 3.64
N GLY A 131 6.26 1.49 2.60
CA GLY A 131 6.29 0.30 1.75
C GLY A 131 7.68 -0.11 1.35
N TYR A 132 7.78 -1.29 0.78
CA TYR A 132 9.02 -1.84 0.24
C TYR A 132 8.84 -2.12 -1.26
N ALA A 133 9.67 -1.46 -2.08
CA ALA A 133 9.62 -1.57 -3.53
C ALA A 133 10.37 -2.81 -4.01
N PHE A 134 9.64 -3.74 -4.61
CA PHE A 134 10.15 -4.88 -5.36
C PHE A 134 9.92 -4.62 -6.85
N ASP A 135 10.79 -3.79 -7.46
CA ASP A 135 10.61 -3.31 -8.82
C ASP A 135 9.23 -2.62 -8.99
N ARG A 136 8.29 -3.27 -9.64
CA ARG A 136 6.94 -2.75 -9.92
C ARG A 136 5.91 -3.06 -8.83
N TRP A 137 6.28 -3.84 -7.82
CA TRP A 137 5.41 -4.19 -6.70
C TRP A 137 5.77 -3.37 -5.47
N LEU A 138 4.75 -2.86 -4.80
CA LEU A 138 4.89 -2.08 -3.58
C LEU A 138 3.89 -2.58 -2.53
N PRO A 139 4.21 -3.61 -1.75
CA PRO A 139 3.51 -3.86 -0.49
C PRO A 139 3.76 -2.71 0.47
N TYR A 140 2.72 -2.27 1.19
CA TYR A 140 2.81 -1.18 2.14
C TYR A 140 1.83 -1.33 3.29
N ILE A 141 2.15 -0.66 4.39
CA ILE A 141 1.26 -0.42 5.52
C ILE A 141 0.95 1.07 5.58
N THR A 142 -0.19 1.40 6.15
CA THR A 142 -0.66 2.78 6.24
C THR A 142 -1.39 3.01 7.55
N ALA A 143 -1.27 4.21 8.10
CA ALA A 143 -2.00 4.64 9.28
C ALA A 143 -2.19 6.15 9.29
N GLY A 144 -3.24 6.64 9.93
CA GLY A 144 -3.52 8.07 10.01
C GLY A 144 -4.86 8.40 10.63
N GLY A 145 -5.32 9.62 10.34
CA GLY A 145 -6.62 10.13 10.75
C GLY A 145 -7.72 9.82 9.76
N ALA A 146 -8.91 9.58 10.26
CA ALA A 146 -10.14 9.43 9.49
C ALA A 146 -11.15 10.48 9.94
N TYR A 147 -11.93 11.01 9.00
CA TYR A 147 -12.99 11.98 9.23
C TYR A 147 -14.24 11.55 8.46
N GLY A 148 -15.37 11.45 9.13
CA GLY A 148 -16.63 11.04 8.52
C GLY A 148 -17.82 11.73 9.14
N ASN A 149 -18.90 11.85 8.35
CA ASN A 149 -20.17 12.37 8.82
C ASN A 149 -21.12 11.21 9.10
N ILE A 150 -21.50 11.03 10.35
CA ILE A 150 -22.41 9.97 10.77
C ILE A 150 -23.80 10.57 10.92
N LYS A 151 -24.76 10.05 10.15
CA LYS A 151 -26.17 10.37 10.29
C LYS A 151 -26.88 9.23 11.01
N ALA A 152 -27.49 9.56 12.14
CA ALA A 152 -28.36 8.67 12.89
C ALA A 152 -29.80 9.14 12.70
N THR A 153 -30.66 8.27 12.19
CA THR A 153 -32.09 8.55 11.99
C THR A 153 -32.92 7.57 12.82
N THR A 154 -33.82 8.08 13.63
CA THR A 154 -34.79 7.28 14.38
C THR A 154 -36.18 7.58 13.82
N SER A 155 -36.91 6.54 13.44
CA SER A 155 -38.26 6.67 12.86
C SER A 155 -39.26 5.87 13.70
N LEU A 156 -40.45 6.50 13.96
CA LEU A 156 -41.60 5.90 14.61
C LEU A 156 -42.86 6.34 13.90
N ALA A 157 -43.66 5.44 13.36
CA ALA A 157 -45.00 5.68 12.82
C ALA A 157 -45.10 6.92 11.88
N GLY A 158 -44.09 7.13 11.01
CA GLY A 158 -44.05 8.24 10.07
C GLY A 158 -43.41 9.53 10.58
N LEU A 159 -43.07 9.63 11.86
CA LEU A 159 -42.24 10.68 12.43
C LEU A 159 -40.79 10.27 12.42
N SER A 160 -39.90 11.10 11.87
CA SER A 160 -38.45 10.83 11.84
C SER A 160 -37.67 11.99 12.45
N ALA A 161 -36.73 11.68 13.31
CA ALA A 161 -35.73 12.59 13.82
C ALA A 161 -34.34 12.17 13.32
N SER A 162 -33.58 13.07 12.73
CA SER A 162 -32.24 12.82 12.26
C SER A 162 -31.24 13.74 12.94
N THR A 163 -30.13 13.19 13.39
CA THR A 163 -29.00 13.93 13.91
C THR A 163 -27.77 13.59 13.08
N SER A 164 -27.04 14.62 12.64
CA SER A 164 -25.79 14.48 11.90
C SER A 164 -24.65 15.01 12.74
N LYS A 165 -23.59 14.25 12.90
CA LYS A 165 -22.37 14.67 13.61
C LYS A 165 -21.13 14.28 12.84
N ASP A 166 -20.21 15.23 12.75
CA ASP A 166 -18.88 15.01 12.20
C ASP A 166 -17.99 14.35 13.25
N LYS A 167 -17.24 13.35 12.84
CA LYS A 167 -16.39 12.57 13.71
C LYS A 167 -14.99 12.42 13.17
N PHE A 168 -14.02 12.60 14.08
CA PHE A 168 -12.63 12.25 13.87
C PHE A 168 -12.33 10.93 14.56
N GLY A 169 -11.54 10.12 13.85
CA GLY A 169 -11.06 8.86 14.35
C GLY A 169 -9.69 8.52 13.75
N TRP A 170 -9.30 7.28 13.87
CA TRP A 170 -8.07 6.77 13.29
C TRP A 170 -8.34 5.65 12.30
N THR A 171 -7.39 5.42 11.42
CA THR A 171 -7.41 4.34 10.44
C THR A 171 -6.04 3.71 10.33
N ALA A 172 -6.01 2.40 10.12
CA ALA A 172 -4.81 1.66 9.82
C ALA A 172 -5.11 0.58 8.80
N GLY A 173 -4.12 0.22 8.00
CA GLY A 173 -4.34 -0.79 6.97
C GLY A 173 -3.07 -1.25 6.29
N ALA A 174 -3.26 -2.09 5.29
CA ALA A 174 -2.20 -2.61 4.45
C ALA A 174 -2.69 -2.72 3.00
N GLY A 175 -1.77 -2.62 2.06
CA GLY A 175 -2.09 -2.73 0.66
C GLY A 175 -0.93 -3.23 -0.19
N LEU A 176 -1.27 -3.52 -1.42
CA LEU A 176 -0.35 -3.89 -2.46
C LEU A 176 -0.63 -3.03 -3.69
N GLU A 177 0.40 -2.37 -4.20
CA GLU A 177 0.32 -1.54 -5.40
C GLU A 177 1.23 -2.13 -6.49
N TYR A 178 0.78 -2.15 -7.73
CA TYR A 178 1.49 -2.67 -8.88
C TYR A 178 1.53 -1.65 -10.01
N ALA A 179 2.73 -1.26 -10.43
CA ALA A 179 2.95 -0.36 -11.57
C ALA A 179 2.95 -1.17 -12.87
N PHE A 180 1.88 -1.08 -13.66
CA PHE A 180 1.70 -1.93 -14.84
C PHE A 180 2.05 -1.24 -16.16
N LEU A 181 1.84 0.05 -16.31
CA LEU A 181 2.09 0.76 -17.56
C LEU A 181 2.57 2.20 -17.29
N GLY A 182 3.84 2.47 -17.63
CA GLY A 182 4.40 3.82 -17.50
C GLY A 182 4.17 4.40 -16.11
N ASN A 183 3.30 5.39 -16.02
CA ASN A 183 2.95 6.10 -14.79
C ASN A 183 1.70 5.56 -14.08
N TRP A 184 1.06 4.53 -14.62
CA TRP A 184 -0.14 3.96 -14.04
C TRP A 184 0.18 2.82 -13.07
N SER A 185 -0.51 2.81 -11.95
CA SER A 185 -0.49 1.72 -10.98
C SER A 185 -1.90 1.33 -10.55
N ALA A 186 -2.06 0.06 -10.21
CA ALA A 186 -3.26 -0.47 -9.58
C ALA A 186 -2.97 -0.81 -8.13
N LYS A 187 -3.87 -0.49 -7.22
CA LYS A 187 -3.73 -0.82 -5.80
C LYS A 187 -4.92 -1.63 -5.29
N LEU A 188 -4.62 -2.56 -4.38
CA LEU A 188 -5.60 -3.25 -3.54
C LEU A 188 -5.25 -2.96 -2.09
N GLU A 189 -6.23 -2.51 -1.29
CA GLU A 189 -5.99 -2.04 0.06
C GLU A 189 -7.10 -2.50 1.00
N TYR A 190 -6.70 -2.91 2.19
CA TYR A 190 -7.58 -3.12 3.33
C TYR A 190 -7.35 -2.02 4.36
N LEU A 191 -8.44 -1.44 4.86
CA LEU A 191 -8.43 -0.43 5.90
C LEU A 191 -9.35 -0.84 7.05
N TYR A 192 -8.86 -0.66 8.25
CA TYR A 192 -9.67 -0.61 9.45
C TYR A 192 -9.84 0.84 9.85
N VAL A 193 -11.08 1.25 10.11
CA VAL A 193 -11.45 2.62 10.49
C VAL A 193 -12.20 2.55 11.81
N ASP A 194 -11.79 3.36 12.77
CA ASP A 194 -12.45 3.53 14.07
C ASP A 194 -12.74 5.02 14.27
N LEU A 195 -13.99 5.39 14.17
CA LEU A 195 -14.46 6.77 14.36
C LEU A 195 -14.80 7.08 15.84
N GLY A 196 -14.43 6.16 16.73
CA GLY A 196 -14.67 6.31 18.15
C GLY A 196 -16.14 6.17 18.56
N SER A 197 -16.46 6.67 19.72
CA SER A 197 -17.81 6.68 20.27
C SER A 197 -18.36 8.10 20.40
N PHE A 198 -19.69 8.24 20.36
CA PHE A 198 -20.35 9.53 20.56
C PHE A 198 -21.70 9.39 21.25
N ASP A 199 -22.04 10.42 22.04
CA ASP A 199 -23.33 10.54 22.66
C ASP A 199 -24.34 11.13 21.69
N THR A 200 -25.53 10.53 21.58
CA THR A 200 -26.57 10.94 20.64
C THR A 200 -27.58 11.93 21.19
N GLY A 201 -27.41 12.45 22.40
CA GLY A 201 -28.27 13.49 23.00
C GLY A 201 -28.74 13.20 24.40
N PRO A 202 -29.55 14.08 25.00
CA PRO A 202 -29.98 13.95 26.38
C PRO A 202 -30.84 12.70 26.59
N ALA A 203 -30.47 11.96 27.63
CA ALA A 203 -31.14 10.73 28.06
C ALA A 203 -32.69 10.84 28.08
N PRO A 204 -33.45 9.70 27.90
CA PRO A 204 -33.05 8.41 28.49
C PRO A 204 -32.80 7.25 27.50
N ILE A 205 -32.69 7.48 26.18
CA ILE A 205 -32.89 6.37 25.24
C ILE A 205 -31.60 5.87 24.56
N VAL A 206 -30.58 6.71 24.32
CA VAL A 206 -29.30 6.26 23.70
C VAL A 206 -28.14 7.05 24.27
N ASN A 207 -27.17 6.36 24.87
CA ASN A 207 -26.06 7.04 25.54
C ASN A 207 -24.75 6.98 24.79
N ASN A 208 -24.52 5.97 23.97
CA ASN A 208 -23.22 5.86 23.29
C ASN A 208 -23.31 4.99 22.02
N VAL A 209 -22.79 5.49 20.90
CA VAL A 209 -22.69 4.73 19.64
C VAL A 209 -21.22 4.63 19.27
N SER A 210 -20.70 3.41 19.19
CA SER A 210 -19.36 3.13 18.70
C SER A 210 -19.44 2.65 17.24
N PHE A 211 -18.63 3.25 16.35
CA PHE A 211 -18.62 2.91 14.95
C PHE A 211 -17.24 2.44 14.51
N LYS A 212 -17.20 1.18 14.03
CA LYS A 212 -16.01 0.54 13.51
C LYS A 212 -16.31 -0.02 12.12
N GLU A 213 -15.40 0.20 11.18
CA GLU A 213 -15.60 -0.21 9.79
C GLU A 213 -14.34 -0.87 9.23
N ASN A 214 -14.55 -1.93 8.47
CA ASN A 214 -13.55 -2.62 7.67
C ASN A 214 -13.84 -2.31 6.21
N ILE A 215 -12.83 -1.91 5.46
CA ILE A 215 -12.95 -1.52 4.06
C ILE A 215 -11.96 -2.32 3.22
N VAL A 216 -12.44 -2.93 2.15
CA VAL A 216 -11.59 -3.43 1.06
C VAL A 216 -11.85 -2.58 -0.16
N ARG A 217 -10.78 -2.04 -0.74
CA ARG A 217 -10.88 -1.17 -1.91
C ARG A 217 -9.81 -1.47 -2.94
N ALA A 218 -10.16 -1.31 -4.21
CA ALA A 218 -9.25 -1.33 -5.34
C ALA A 218 -9.20 0.06 -5.97
N GLY A 219 -8.04 0.46 -6.47
CA GLY A 219 -7.86 1.79 -7.06
C GLY A 219 -6.88 1.79 -8.21
N LEU A 220 -6.95 2.85 -9.01
CA LEU A 220 -6.03 3.16 -10.07
C LEU A 220 -5.40 4.52 -9.78
N ASN A 221 -4.08 4.58 -9.80
CA ASN A 221 -3.32 5.80 -9.57
C ASN A 221 -2.55 6.17 -10.84
N TYR A 222 -2.42 7.46 -11.08
CA TYR A 222 -1.53 8.03 -12.08
C TYR A 222 -0.47 8.88 -11.38
N LYS A 223 0.80 8.52 -11.56
CA LYS A 223 1.95 9.25 -11.05
C LYS A 223 2.36 10.33 -12.03
N PHE A 224 2.48 11.56 -11.56
CA PHE A 224 2.95 12.67 -12.36
C PHE A 224 4.47 12.61 -12.48
N SER A 225 4.97 12.42 -13.72
CA SER A 225 6.38 12.42 -14.03
C SER A 225 6.74 13.82 -14.52
N GLY A 226 7.25 14.66 -13.63
CA GLY A 226 7.72 15.99 -13.97
C GLY A 226 7.90 16.83 -12.72
N PRO A 227 8.83 17.78 -12.71
CA PRO A 227 8.95 18.69 -11.59
C PRO A 227 7.74 19.64 -11.60
N LEU A 228 6.75 19.36 -10.77
CA LEU A 228 5.61 20.28 -10.55
C LEU A 228 6.06 21.63 -9.96
N PHE A 229 7.34 21.79 -9.60
CA PHE A 229 7.89 22.97 -8.94
C PHE A 229 9.27 23.43 -9.47
N THR A 230 9.65 23.12 -10.70
CA THR A 230 10.84 23.73 -11.29
C THR A 230 10.45 24.81 -12.28
N ARG A 231 10.03 25.96 -11.75
CA ARG A 231 10.27 27.30 -12.31
C ARG A 231 9.56 28.35 -11.44
N PHE A 232 10.28 28.83 -10.47
CA PHE A 232 10.23 30.23 -10.07
C PHE A 232 11.66 30.71 -9.88
#